data_a2c20a08165df922fbf201b9295d1480
#
_entry.id   a2c20a08165df922fbf201b9295d1480
#
_cell.length_a   1.000
_cell.length_b   1.000
_cell.length_c   1.000
_cell.angle_alpha   90.00
_cell.angle_beta   90.00
_cell.angle_gamma   90.00
#
_symmetry.space_group_name_H-M   'P 1'
#
loop_
_entity.id
_entity.type
_entity.pdbx_description
1 polymer ?
#
loop_
_entity_poly.entity_id
_entity_poly.type
_entity_poly.pdbx_seq_one_letter_code
_entity_poly.pdbx_strand_id
1 'polypeptide(L)'
;MANNQKILVVDDESDIVELISYNLTKEGYQVYTASNGKEAIKVAKEVFPDLIILDVMMPEMDGIEACRLMRSMPEFKQVFMVFLTARSEEYSEIAGFHVGGDDYIAKPI
;
A
#
# COMPACT_ATOMS: atom_id res chain seq x y z
N MET A 1 9.56 22.34 3.74
CA MET A 1 10.71 21.60 3.25
C MET A 1 10.25 20.35 2.50
N ALA A 2 10.80 20.08 1.36
CA ALA A 2 10.42 18.92 0.57
C ALA A 2 10.81 17.63 1.29
N ASN A 3 9.91 16.65 1.26
CA ASN A 3 10.13 15.35 1.85
C ASN A 3 10.55 14.40 0.72
N ASN A 4 11.71 13.79 0.84
CA ASN A 4 12.22 12.89 -0.20
C ASN A 4 11.65 11.47 -0.10
N GLN A 5 10.82 11.21 0.88
CA GLN A 5 10.22 9.89 1.04
C GLN A 5 9.17 9.62 -0.03
N LYS A 6 9.19 8.41 -0.54
CA LYS A 6 8.30 7.96 -1.59
C LYS A 6 7.23 7.05 -1.00
N ILE A 7 5.98 7.33 -1.36
CA ILE A 7 4.84 6.56 -0.88
C ILE A 7 4.06 6.03 -2.08
N LEU A 8 3.81 4.73 -2.09
CA LEU A 8 2.98 4.09 -3.12
C LEU A 8 1.61 3.83 -2.51
N VAL A 9 0.57 4.36 -3.13
CA VAL A 9 -0.82 4.17 -2.69
C VAL A 9 -1.51 3.23 -3.67
N VAL A 10 -2.03 2.12 -3.17
CA VAL A 10 -2.65 1.08 -3.99
C VAL A 10 -4.08 0.84 -3.56
N ASP A 11 -5.03 1.15 -4.43
CA ASP A 11 -6.45 0.94 -4.19
C ASP A 11 -7.14 0.97 -5.54
N ASP A 12 -8.16 0.14 -5.75
CA ASP A 12 -8.92 0.13 -6.99
C ASP A 12 -10.00 1.21 -7.00
N GLU A 13 -10.26 1.87 -5.89
CA GLU A 13 -11.19 2.98 -5.80
C GLU A 13 -10.45 4.29 -6.03
N SER A 14 -10.66 4.90 -7.20
CA SER A 14 -9.94 6.12 -7.58
C SER A 14 -10.15 7.28 -6.60
N ASP A 15 -11.34 7.37 -6.00
CA ASP A 15 -11.63 8.43 -5.04
C ASP A 15 -10.74 8.34 -3.80
N ILE A 16 -10.51 7.12 -3.32
CA ILE A 16 -9.63 6.89 -2.17
C ILE A 16 -8.19 7.23 -2.53
N VAL A 17 -7.74 6.78 -3.71
CA VAL A 17 -6.38 7.07 -4.17
C VAL A 17 -6.17 8.58 -4.28
N GLU A 18 -7.14 9.29 -4.86
CA GLU A 18 -7.04 10.75 -5.01
C GLU A 18 -6.99 11.45 -3.65
N LEU A 19 -7.84 11.05 -2.72
CA LEU A 19 -7.88 11.65 -1.39
C LEU A 19 -6.56 11.49 -0.66
N ILE A 20 -6.05 10.27 -0.60
CA ILE A 20 -4.80 9.98 0.09
C ILE A 20 -3.64 10.66 -0.60
N SER A 21 -3.58 10.58 -1.93
CA SER A 21 -2.50 11.20 -2.70
C SER A 21 -2.46 12.70 -2.52
N TYR A 22 -3.63 13.34 -2.54
CA TYR A 22 -3.70 14.78 -2.35
C TYR A 22 -3.13 15.19 -0.98
N ASN A 23 -3.57 14.50 0.06
CA ASN A 23 -3.13 14.83 1.41
C ASN A 23 -1.64 14.58 1.62
N LEU A 24 -1.12 13.47 1.09
CA LEU A 24 0.30 13.15 1.23
C LEU A 24 1.17 14.10 0.42
N THR A 25 0.74 14.42 -0.79
CA THR A 25 1.48 15.37 -1.63
C THR A 25 1.54 16.74 -0.96
N LYS A 26 0.43 17.16 -0.33
CA LYS A 26 0.37 18.41 0.39
C LYS A 26 1.36 18.47 1.53
N GLU A 27 1.65 17.30 2.16
CA GLU A 27 2.62 17.20 3.23
C GLU A 27 4.07 17.09 2.72
N GLY A 28 4.27 17.09 1.41
CA GLY A 28 5.60 17.10 0.82
C GLY A 28 6.13 15.74 0.38
N TYR A 29 5.35 14.67 0.51
CA TYR A 29 5.79 13.33 0.07
C TYR A 29 5.71 13.19 -1.44
N GLN A 30 6.56 12.32 -1.98
CA GLN A 30 6.47 11.93 -3.38
C GLN A 30 5.52 10.74 -3.46
N VAL A 31 4.40 10.90 -4.16
CA VAL A 31 3.34 9.90 -4.18
C VAL A 31 3.23 9.25 -5.55
N TYR A 32 3.19 7.92 -5.54
CA TYR A 32 2.94 7.10 -6.72
C TYR A 32 1.69 6.28 -6.46
N THR A 33 0.99 5.85 -7.50
CA THR A 33 -0.28 5.15 -7.35
C THR A 33 -0.33 3.90 -8.20
N ALA A 34 -1.15 2.95 -7.76
CA ALA A 34 -1.45 1.73 -8.52
C ALA A 34 -2.88 1.31 -8.20
N SER A 35 -3.52 0.60 -9.10
CA SER A 35 -4.93 0.23 -8.95
C SER A 35 -5.17 -1.23 -8.61
N ASN A 36 -4.12 -2.04 -8.57
CA ASN A 36 -4.22 -3.44 -8.15
C ASN A 36 -2.84 -3.94 -7.72
N GLY A 37 -2.80 -5.19 -7.23
CA GLY A 37 -1.57 -5.74 -6.69
C GLY A 37 -0.47 -5.95 -7.75
N LYS A 38 -0.84 -6.32 -8.95
CA LYS A 38 0.16 -6.52 -10.02
C LYS A 38 0.81 -5.21 -10.41
N GLU A 39 0.01 -4.16 -10.58
CA GLU A 39 0.53 -2.84 -10.88
C GLU A 39 1.38 -2.32 -9.73
N ALA A 40 0.96 -2.60 -8.50
CA ALA A 40 1.71 -2.18 -7.31
C ALA A 40 3.14 -2.74 -7.32
N ILE A 41 3.29 -4.02 -7.63
CA ILE A 41 4.60 -4.65 -7.68
C ILE A 41 5.45 -4.02 -8.78
N LYS A 42 4.85 -3.77 -9.94
CA LYS A 42 5.55 -3.15 -11.05
C LYS A 42 6.06 -1.76 -10.68
N VAL A 43 5.18 -0.91 -10.12
CA VAL A 43 5.56 0.44 -9.74
C VAL A 43 6.59 0.41 -8.61
N ALA A 44 6.42 -0.48 -7.63
CA ALA A 44 7.37 -0.60 -6.53
C ALA A 44 8.78 -0.93 -7.03
N LYS A 45 8.89 -1.77 -8.04
CA LYS A 45 10.19 -2.12 -8.63
C LYS A 45 10.82 -0.96 -9.40
N GLU A 46 10.01 -0.03 -9.86
CA GLU A 46 10.50 1.15 -10.59
C GLU A 46 10.94 2.26 -9.66
N VAL A 47 10.20 2.50 -8.56
CA VAL A 47 10.43 3.68 -7.73
C VAL A 47 11.02 3.38 -6.36
N PHE A 48 10.98 2.14 -5.90
CA PHE A 48 11.47 1.72 -4.57
C PHE A 48 10.91 2.60 -3.45
N PRO A 49 9.60 2.49 -3.17
CA PRO A 49 8.97 3.35 -2.17
C PRO A 49 9.43 3.01 -0.75
N ASP A 50 9.34 3.99 0.13
CA ASP A 50 9.63 3.81 1.55
C ASP A 50 8.44 3.26 2.30
N LEU A 51 7.23 3.60 1.84
CA LEU A 51 5.97 3.15 2.43
C LEU A 51 5.03 2.74 1.31
N ILE A 52 4.34 1.62 1.51
CA ILE A 52 3.29 1.17 0.59
C ILE A 52 1.99 1.06 1.37
N ILE A 53 0.96 1.74 0.88
CA ILE A 53 -0.39 1.66 1.44
C ILE A 53 -1.20 0.80 0.48
N LEU A 54 -1.67 -0.35 0.96
CA LEU A 54 -2.31 -1.38 0.13
C LEU A 54 -3.73 -1.66 0.57
N ASP A 55 -4.69 -1.49 -0.33
CA ASP A 55 -6.04 -1.96 -0.09
C ASP A 55 -6.03 -3.50 -0.03
N VAL A 56 -6.76 -4.06 0.91
CA VAL A 56 -6.85 -5.52 1.05
C VAL A 56 -7.63 -6.14 -0.11
N MET A 57 -8.79 -5.55 -0.44
CA MET A 57 -9.70 -6.11 -1.44
C MET A 57 -9.57 -5.41 -2.77
N MET A 58 -8.91 -6.06 -3.72
CA MET A 58 -8.73 -5.53 -5.07
C MET A 58 -8.90 -6.65 -6.09
N PRO A 59 -9.30 -6.33 -7.34
CA PRO A 59 -9.39 -7.34 -8.39
C PRO A 59 -7.99 -7.83 -8.79
N GLU A 60 -7.94 -8.98 -9.43
CA GLU A 60 -6.75 -9.66 -9.95
C GLU A 60 -5.82 -10.13 -8.84
N MET A 61 -5.17 -9.21 -8.12
CA MET A 61 -4.29 -9.56 -7.01
C MET A 61 -4.60 -8.62 -5.86
N ASP A 62 -5.08 -9.18 -4.74
CA ASP A 62 -5.39 -8.37 -3.57
C ASP A 62 -4.13 -7.89 -2.83
N GLY A 63 -4.33 -7.01 -1.85
CA GLY A 63 -3.22 -6.41 -1.12
C GLY A 63 -2.43 -7.41 -0.29
N ILE A 64 -3.09 -8.41 0.26
CA ILE A 64 -2.41 -9.43 1.08
C ILE A 64 -1.48 -10.25 0.21
N GLU A 65 -1.93 -10.69 -0.97
CA GLU A 65 -1.09 -11.44 -1.89
C GLU A 65 0.06 -10.60 -2.41
N ALA A 66 -0.20 -9.33 -2.74
CA ALA A 66 0.86 -8.42 -3.19
C ALA A 66 1.93 -8.25 -2.12
N CYS A 67 1.51 -8.07 -0.87
CA CYS A 67 2.44 -7.94 0.26
C CYS A 67 3.27 -9.22 0.41
N ARG A 68 2.62 -10.39 0.37
CA ARG A 68 3.31 -11.67 0.50
C ARG A 68 4.40 -11.81 -0.58
N LEU A 69 4.06 -11.51 -1.81
CA LEU A 69 5.01 -11.61 -2.92
C LEU A 69 6.16 -10.61 -2.78
N MET A 70 5.86 -9.37 -2.41
CA MET A 70 6.90 -8.36 -2.23
C MET A 70 7.83 -8.71 -1.07
N ARG A 71 7.30 -9.24 0.03
CA ARG A 71 8.14 -9.64 1.16
C ARG A 71 9.09 -10.77 0.83
N SER A 72 8.80 -11.56 -0.21
CA SER A 72 9.71 -12.61 -0.66
C SER A 72 10.88 -12.04 -1.47
N MET A 73 10.81 -10.78 -1.86
CA MET A 73 11.85 -10.12 -2.65
C MET A 73 12.79 -9.36 -1.74
N PRO A 74 14.14 -9.57 -1.88
CA PRO A 74 15.10 -8.91 -0.98
C PRO A 74 14.98 -7.40 -0.94
N GLU A 75 14.67 -6.76 -2.08
CA GLU A 75 14.61 -5.31 -2.16
C GLU A 75 13.44 -4.69 -1.39
N PHE A 76 12.46 -5.51 -0.97
CA PHE A 76 11.29 -5.00 -0.25
C PHE A 76 11.20 -5.50 1.19
N LYS A 77 12.28 -6.04 1.74
CA LYS A 77 12.24 -6.56 3.11
C LYS A 77 12.10 -5.48 4.17
N GLN A 78 12.56 -4.28 3.87
CA GLN A 78 12.56 -3.16 4.83
C GLN A 78 11.47 -2.13 4.57
N VAL A 79 10.72 -2.24 3.47
CA VAL A 79 9.68 -1.27 3.16
C VAL A 79 8.52 -1.41 4.15
N PHE A 80 7.99 -0.28 4.62
CA PHE A 80 6.86 -0.30 5.55
C PHE A 80 5.57 -0.50 4.77
N MET A 81 4.78 -1.50 5.14
CA MET A 81 3.53 -1.83 4.44
C MET A 81 2.34 -1.70 5.36
N VAL A 82 1.38 -0.86 4.97
CA VAL A 82 0.16 -0.59 5.73
C VAL A 82 -1.03 -1.01 4.87
N PHE A 83 -1.93 -1.80 5.45
CA PHE A 83 -3.13 -2.22 4.75
C PHE A 83 -4.27 -1.24 4.97
N LEU A 84 -5.06 -1.00 3.90
CA LEU A 84 -6.35 -0.34 4.01
C LEU A 84 -7.41 -1.44 4.00
N THR A 85 -8.30 -1.42 4.96
CA THR A 85 -9.36 -2.42 5.03
C THR A 85 -10.71 -1.74 5.20
N ALA A 86 -11.73 -2.26 4.53
CA ALA A 86 -13.09 -1.71 4.61
C ALA A 86 -13.63 -1.75 6.03
N ARG A 87 -13.12 -2.65 6.84
CA ARG A 87 -13.42 -2.73 8.27
C ARG A 87 -12.20 -3.27 8.97
N SER A 88 -12.09 -2.97 10.25
CA SER A 88 -11.04 -3.59 11.07
C SER A 88 -11.51 -5.00 11.45
N GLU A 89 -11.62 -5.86 10.45
CA GLU A 89 -12.01 -7.25 10.69
C GLU A 89 -10.79 -8.02 11.16
N GLU A 90 -10.98 -8.75 12.22
CA GLU A 90 -9.92 -9.54 12.83
C GLU A 90 -9.24 -10.46 11.83
N TYR A 91 -10.03 -11.06 10.94
CA TYR A 91 -9.49 -11.97 9.93
C TYR A 91 -8.51 -11.26 8.98
N SER A 92 -8.90 -10.11 8.45
CA SER A 92 -8.03 -9.36 7.54
C SER A 92 -6.76 -8.88 8.23
N GLU A 93 -6.89 -8.45 9.47
CA GLU A 93 -5.76 -8.00 10.27
C GLU A 93 -4.76 -9.13 10.47
N ILE A 94 -5.23 -10.30 10.90
CA ILE A 94 -4.38 -11.46 11.12
C ILE A 94 -3.71 -11.90 9.82
N ALA A 95 -4.47 -12.00 8.73
CA ALA A 95 -3.92 -12.40 7.44
C ALA A 95 -2.83 -11.44 6.97
N GLY A 96 -3.05 -10.13 7.14
CA GLY A 96 -2.07 -9.11 6.76
C GLY A 96 -0.77 -9.25 7.53
N PHE A 97 -0.84 -9.44 8.83
CA PHE A 97 0.36 -9.60 9.65
C PHE A 97 1.09 -10.91 9.33
N HIS A 98 0.37 -11.97 9.01
CA HIS A 98 0.99 -13.25 8.65
C HIS A 98 1.83 -13.15 7.38
N VAL A 99 1.45 -12.28 6.45
CA VAL A 99 2.22 -12.13 5.20
C VAL A 99 3.27 -11.02 5.27
N GLY A 100 3.39 -10.34 6.41
CA GLY A 100 4.45 -9.37 6.62
C GLY A 100 4.03 -7.91 6.58
N GLY A 101 2.73 -7.64 6.73
CA GLY A 101 2.26 -6.25 6.88
C GLY A 101 2.66 -5.69 8.23
N ASP A 102 2.93 -4.39 8.27
CA ASP A 102 3.38 -3.72 9.49
C ASP A 102 2.24 -3.10 10.28
N ASP A 103 1.18 -2.67 9.60
CA ASP A 103 0.06 -2.02 10.26
C ASP A 103 -1.16 -2.04 9.32
N TYR A 104 -2.28 -1.54 9.82
CA TYR A 104 -3.48 -1.40 8.99
C TYR A 104 -4.25 -0.15 9.40
N ILE A 105 -5.06 0.35 8.44
CA ILE A 105 -5.93 1.50 8.65
C ILE A 105 -7.31 1.11 8.16
N ALA A 106 -8.33 1.29 9.01
CA ALA A 106 -9.70 0.98 8.63
C ALA A 106 -10.32 2.12 7.83
N LYS A 107 -11.03 1.78 6.76
CA LYS A 107 -11.85 2.74 6.04
C LYS A 107 -13.15 2.99 6.81
N PRO A 108 -13.81 4.12 6.65
CA PRO A 108 -13.47 5.25 5.77
C PRO A 108 -12.37 6.12 6.36
N ILE A 109 -11.68 6.77 5.44
CA ILE A 109 -10.57 7.65 5.80
C ILE A 109 -11.06 9.09 5.94
#